data_4915f1d5da55e9f891ee8d7bf5bfaef4
#
_entry.id   4915f1d5da55e9f891ee8d7bf5bfaef4
#
_cell.length_a   1.000
_cell.length_b   1.000
_cell.length_c   1.000
_cell.angle_alpha   90.00
_cell.angle_beta   90.00
_cell.angle_gamma   90.00
#
_symmetry.space_group_name_H-M   'P 1'
#
loop_
_entity.id
_entity.type
_entity.pdbx_description
1 polymer ?
#
loop_
_entity_poly.entity_id
_entity_poly.type
_entity_poly.pdbx_seq_one_letter_code
_entity_poly.pdbx_strand_id
1 'polypeptide(L)'
;MPKLIFVIGANATGKTHFIRQRFSGKGMTCFNIYDYQQRVYREEGVGEFVPMGAQFRYLMRANQMLLADVKEALTRDEDVVVEHTLYMAKRRIAYIDVLRKEVRDLTIDVYVMCPSDAQWEANAVSRGAADHFQRFKSEADILEFPNSSEGIDAIYEVMDGEIKLRIDPPRPEIYESAKRALAEETARLQSEDETREKRRLLVDSMRERPFWHYCEVCGKKEFITARDACDSGWDYPPHMGNFGLLGPRTCGKCQLKDTLFWKIHTGGTLPIVCEGDLTPKELVTWRRIKGEPESLLEEETEAPRMSGENTV
;
A
#
# COMPACT_ATOMS: atom_id res chain seq x y z
N MET A 1 -27.66 17.18 16.33
CA MET A 1 -27.13 16.91 14.95
C MET A 1 -25.63 17.05 15.01
N PRO A 2 -24.91 15.95 14.92
CA PRO A 2 -23.46 15.98 15.03
C PRO A 2 -22.84 16.64 13.78
N LYS A 3 -21.72 17.30 14.00
CA LYS A 3 -20.98 17.98 12.95
C LYS A 3 -19.61 17.36 12.77
N LEU A 4 -19.28 17.01 11.54
CA LEU A 4 -17.93 16.58 11.13
C LEU A 4 -17.24 17.71 10.39
N ILE A 5 -16.04 18.04 10.81
CA ILE A 5 -15.20 19.01 10.14
C ILE A 5 -13.92 18.30 9.68
N PHE A 6 -13.69 18.26 8.38
CA PHE A 6 -12.39 17.88 7.85
C PHE A 6 -11.52 19.13 7.67
N VAL A 7 -10.30 19.10 8.19
CA VAL A 7 -9.25 20.07 7.88
C VAL A 7 -8.20 19.36 7.04
N ILE A 8 -8.15 19.69 5.76
CA ILE A 8 -7.34 19.01 4.75
C ILE A 8 -6.31 19.94 4.10
N GLY A 9 -5.31 19.37 3.46
CA GLY A 9 -4.25 20.09 2.77
C GLY A 9 -2.91 19.35 2.87
N ALA A 10 -1.92 19.81 2.13
CA ALA A 10 -0.58 19.24 2.12
C ALA A 10 0.13 19.32 3.49
N ASN A 11 1.27 18.68 3.60
CA ASN A 11 2.09 18.78 4.79
C ASN A 11 2.58 20.23 5.00
N ALA A 12 2.76 20.63 6.25
CA ALA A 12 3.18 21.96 6.67
C ALA A 12 2.25 23.14 6.29
N THR A 13 1.04 22.90 5.77
CA THR A 13 0.08 23.99 5.45
C THR A 13 -0.55 24.68 6.66
N GLY A 14 -0.24 24.22 7.88
CA GLY A 14 -0.73 24.87 9.12
C GLY A 14 -2.01 24.25 9.70
N LYS A 15 -2.47 23.08 9.23
CA LYS A 15 -3.68 22.38 9.70
C LYS A 15 -3.78 22.30 11.23
N THR A 16 -2.76 21.74 11.87
CA THR A 16 -2.74 21.57 13.34
C THR A 16 -2.85 22.90 14.08
N HIS A 17 -2.17 23.94 13.59
CA HIS A 17 -2.25 25.27 14.17
C HIS A 17 -3.66 25.86 14.03
N PHE A 18 -4.24 25.76 12.83
CA PHE A 18 -5.60 26.20 12.56
C PHE A 18 -6.63 25.51 13.46
N ILE A 19 -6.52 24.18 13.62
CA ILE A 19 -7.42 23.40 14.49
C ILE A 19 -7.30 23.87 15.94
N ARG A 20 -6.08 24.04 16.45
CA ARG A 20 -5.85 24.52 17.82
C ARG A 20 -6.46 25.90 18.06
N GLN A 21 -6.30 26.83 17.14
CA GLN A 21 -6.85 28.18 17.28
C GLN A 21 -8.37 28.21 17.15
N ARG A 22 -8.92 27.42 16.22
CA ARG A 22 -10.33 27.55 15.81
C ARG A 22 -11.28 26.68 16.61
N PHE A 23 -10.83 25.47 16.98
CA PHE A 23 -11.72 24.43 17.51
C PHE A 23 -11.36 23.97 18.92
N SER A 24 -10.12 24.14 19.40
CA SER A 24 -9.76 23.76 20.77
C SER A 24 -10.60 24.49 21.81
N GLY A 25 -11.01 23.76 22.83
CA GLY A 25 -11.81 24.32 23.95
C GLY A 25 -13.28 24.62 23.62
N LYS A 26 -13.76 24.24 22.42
CA LYS A 26 -15.15 24.46 22.00
C LYS A 26 -16.04 23.22 22.09
N GLY A 27 -15.64 22.23 22.89
CA GLY A 27 -16.43 21.00 23.07
C GLY A 27 -16.36 20.04 21.87
N MET A 28 -15.42 20.25 20.95
CA MET A 28 -15.23 19.38 19.79
C MET A 28 -14.16 18.33 20.06
N THR A 29 -14.42 17.09 19.63
CA THR A 29 -13.43 16.02 19.67
C THR A 29 -12.52 16.08 18.43
N CYS A 30 -11.21 16.15 18.66
CA CYS A 30 -10.23 16.32 17.57
C CYS A 30 -9.43 15.07 17.35
N PHE A 31 -9.37 14.62 16.11
CA PHE A 31 -8.58 13.47 15.65
C PHE A 31 -7.55 13.90 14.61
N ASN A 32 -6.36 13.26 14.64
CA ASN A 32 -5.29 13.50 13.68
C ASN A 32 -4.79 12.18 13.12
N ILE A 33 -4.82 12.00 11.81
CA ILE A 33 -4.36 10.75 11.15
C ILE A 33 -2.92 10.39 11.51
N TYR A 34 -2.06 11.38 11.77
CA TYR A 34 -0.67 11.14 12.15
C TYR A 34 -0.55 10.39 13.49
N ASP A 35 -1.40 10.69 14.45
CA ASP A 35 -1.41 10.01 15.76
C ASP A 35 -1.76 8.53 15.61
N TYR A 36 -2.68 8.20 14.71
CA TYR A 36 -3.03 6.82 14.35
C TYR A 36 -1.91 6.09 13.61
N GLN A 37 -1.22 6.77 12.71
CA GLN A 37 -0.04 6.21 12.06
C GLN A 37 1.06 5.87 13.09
N GLN A 38 1.34 6.77 14.01
CA GLN A 38 2.32 6.56 15.09
C GLN A 38 1.87 5.43 16.03
N ARG A 39 0.58 5.28 16.28
CA ARG A 39 0.04 4.16 17.06
C ARG A 39 0.27 2.84 16.35
N VAL A 40 -0.06 2.73 15.07
CA VAL A 40 0.18 1.53 14.26
C VAL A 40 1.66 1.17 14.22
N TYR A 41 2.56 2.13 14.02
CA TYR A 41 4.00 1.88 14.03
C TYR A 41 4.49 1.31 15.36
N ARG A 42 4.00 1.82 16.47
CA ARG A 42 4.34 1.29 17.81
C ARG A 42 3.80 -0.12 18.03
N GLU A 43 2.56 -0.38 17.64
CA GLU A 43 1.92 -1.70 17.77
C GLU A 43 2.61 -2.77 16.91
N GLU A 44 3.12 -2.39 15.73
CA GLU A 44 3.84 -3.30 14.81
C GLU A 44 5.35 -3.39 15.11
N GLY A 45 5.84 -2.69 16.14
CA GLY A 45 7.27 -2.66 16.48
C GLY A 45 8.16 -2.08 15.40
N VAL A 46 7.61 -1.14 14.60
CA VAL A 46 8.34 -0.52 13.49
C VAL A 46 9.36 0.47 14.04
N GLY A 47 10.65 0.26 13.70
CA GLY A 47 11.72 1.20 14.03
C GLY A 47 11.71 2.45 13.17
N GLU A 48 12.82 3.19 13.12
CA GLU A 48 12.95 4.42 12.33
C GLU A 48 12.73 4.21 10.82
N PHE A 49 12.94 3.01 10.33
CA PHE A 49 12.78 2.66 8.92
C PHE A 49 11.53 1.81 8.68
N VAL A 50 10.57 2.37 7.95
CA VAL A 50 9.37 1.65 7.48
C VAL A 50 9.64 1.09 6.09
N PRO A 51 9.61 -0.23 5.87
CA PRO A 51 9.75 -0.81 4.54
C PRO A 51 8.68 -0.24 3.59
N MET A 52 9.07 0.17 2.39
CA MET A 52 8.18 0.85 1.43
C MET A 52 6.90 0.02 1.14
N GLY A 53 7.01 -1.29 1.02
CA GLY A 53 5.86 -2.19 0.84
C GLY A 53 4.92 -2.30 2.04
N ALA A 54 5.36 -1.94 3.25
CA ALA A 54 4.56 -1.97 4.46
C ALA A 54 3.85 -0.62 4.74
N GLN A 55 4.36 0.48 4.22
CA GLN A 55 3.81 1.83 4.46
C GLN A 55 2.33 1.93 4.10
N PHE A 56 1.95 1.39 2.94
CA PHE A 56 0.56 1.42 2.49
C PHE A 56 -0.36 0.65 3.44
N ARG A 57 0.04 -0.54 3.88
CA ARG A 57 -0.74 -1.36 4.82
C ARG A 57 -0.91 -0.67 6.17
N TYR A 58 0.13 -0.04 6.69
CA TYR A 58 0.07 0.70 7.95
C TYR A 58 -0.83 1.94 7.83
N LEU A 59 -0.75 2.65 6.70
CA LEU A 59 -1.64 3.77 6.43
C LEU A 59 -3.10 3.32 6.36
N MET A 60 -3.40 2.21 5.69
CA MET A 60 -4.76 1.65 5.62
C MET A 60 -5.29 1.29 7.01
N ARG A 61 -4.48 0.63 7.86
CA ARG A 61 -4.85 0.31 9.24
C ARG A 61 -5.10 1.56 10.08
N ALA A 62 -4.23 2.56 9.97
CA ALA A 62 -4.41 3.84 10.67
C ALA A 62 -5.72 4.54 10.25
N ASN A 63 -6.05 4.52 8.96
CA ASN A 63 -7.31 5.07 8.45
C ASN A 63 -8.54 4.31 8.97
N GLN A 64 -8.49 2.98 9.05
CA GLN A 64 -9.58 2.18 9.60
C GLN A 64 -9.82 2.48 11.09
N MET A 65 -8.75 2.60 11.88
CA MET A 65 -8.85 2.96 13.30
C MET A 65 -9.40 4.37 13.49
N LEU A 66 -8.89 5.34 12.73
CA LEU A 66 -9.40 6.71 12.74
C LEU A 66 -10.89 6.78 12.41
N LEU A 67 -11.31 6.10 11.34
CA LEU A 67 -12.71 6.08 10.92
C LEU A 67 -13.62 5.46 11.98
N ALA A 68 -13.17 4.41 12.66
CA ALA A 68 -13.91 3.77 13.74
C ALA A 68 -14.13 4.73 14.92
N ASP A 69 -13.07 5.42 15.37
CA ASP A 69 -13.15 6.34 16.50
C ASP A 69 -13.97 7.59 16.14
N VAL A 70 -13.84 8.13 14.93
CA VAL A 70 -14.68 9.23 14.42
C VAL A 70 -16.15 8.83 14.39
N LYS A 71 -16.46 7.65 13.88
CA LYS A 71 -17.81 7.12 13.84
C LYS A 71 -18.40 7.00 15.26
N GLU A 72 -17.63 6.45 16.20
CA GLU A 72 -18.05 6.29 17.58
C GLU A 72 -18.37 7.65 18.23
N ALA A 73 -17.52 8.66 18.07
CA ALA A 73 -17.75 10.00 18.60
C ALA A 73 -19.01 10.64 17.99
N LEU A 74 -19.19 10.59 16.67
CA LEU A 74 -20.38 11.11 15.99
C LEU A 74 -21.68 10.40 16.42
N THR A 75 -21.63 9.10 16.68
CA THR A 75 -22.81 8.35 17.18
C THR A 75 -23.18 8.72 18.62
N ARG A 76 -22.26 9.28 19.39
CA ARG A 76 -22.54 9.90 20.70
C ARG A 76 -23.01 11.36 20.60
N ASP A 77 -23.34 11.84 19.38
CA ASP A 77 -23.76 13.22 19.08
C ASP A 77 -22.67 14.27 19.41
N GLU A 78 -21.39 13.86 19.36
CA GLU A 78 -20.25 14.76 19.53
C GLU A 78 -19.91 15.45 18.21
N ASP A 79 -19.55 16.73 18.26
CA ASP A 79 -18.96 17.44 17.13
C ASP A 79 -17.49 17.02 16.98
N VAL A 80 -17.08 16.70 15.77
CA VAL A 80 -15.76 16.11 15.47
C VAL A 80 -14.96 16.94 14.48
N VAL A 81 -13.68 17.12 14.76
CA VAL A 81 -12.70 17.68 13.80
C VAL A 81 -11.67 16.63 13.47
N VAL A 82 -11.44 16.42 12.17
CA VAL A 82 -10.45 15.46 11.66
C VAL A 82 -9.36 16.20 10.87
N GLU A 83 -8.13 16.13 11.36
CA GLU A 83 -6.96 16.54 10.59
C GLU A 83 -6.51 15.40 9.68
N HIS A 84 -6.54 15.65 8.37
CA HIS A 84 -6.14 14.64 7.38
C HIS A 84 -5.56 15.29 6.12
N THR A 85 -4.91 14.48 5.28
CA THR A 85 -4.48 14.94 3.95
C THR A 85 -5.62 14.85 2.94
N LEU A 86 -6.30 13.73 2.81
CA LEU A 86 -7.48 13.47 1.93
C LEU A 86 -7.41 14.16 0.56
N TYR A 87 -6.29 13.98 -0.14
CA TYR A 87 -6.03 14.68 -1.40
C TYR A 87 -7.03 14.32 -2.52
N MET A 88 -7.51 13.10 -2.57
CA MET A 88 -8.34 12.58 -3.65
C MET A 88 -9.82 12.54 -3.26
N ALA A 89 -10.71 12.94 -4.19
CA ALA A 89 -12.16 12.85 -4.01
C ALA A 89 -12.63 11.45 -3.61
N LYS A 90 -12.09 10.41 -4.24
CA LYS A 90 -12.45 9.01 -3.91
C LYS A 90 -12.17 8.65 -2.43
N ARG A 91 -11.15 9.23 -1.81
CA ARG A 91 -10.84 8.99 -0.38
C ARG A 91 -11.83 9.72 0.52
N ARG A 92 -12.17 10.96 0.20
CA ARG A 92 -13.18 11.74 0.93
C ARG A 92 -14.54 11.07 0.84
N ILE A 93 -14.97 10.70 -0.35
CA ILE A 93 -16.24 10.00 -0.59
C ILE A 93 -16.30 8.69 0.19
N ALA A 94 -15.20 7.91 0.24
CA ALA A 94 -15.16 6.67 1.02
C ALA A 94 -15.44 6.91 2.52
N TYR A 95 -14.87 7.97 3.12
CA TYR A 95 -15.17 8.35 4.49
C TYR A 95 -16.62 8.82 4.67
N ILE A 96 -17.06 9.75 3.81
CA ILE A 96 -18.38 10.39 3.86
C ILE A 96 -19.49 9.35 3.72
N ASP A 97 -19.39 8.45 2.74
CA ASP A 97 -20.40 7.43 2.47
C ASP A 97 -20.58 6.47 3.65
N VAL A 98 -19.48 6.08 4.30
CA VAL A 98 -19.56 5.21 5.50
C VAL A 98 -20.23 5.95 6.66
N LEU A 99 -19.82 7.18 6.92
CA LEU A 99 -20.34 7.95 8.06
C LEU A 99 -21.82 8.33 7.86
N ARG A 100 -22.23 8.76 6.68
CA ARG A 100 -23.64 9.11 6.38
C ARG A 100 -24.60 7.92 6.42
N LYS A 101 -24.11 6.69 6.23
CA LYS A 101 -24.94 5.47 6.37
C LYS A 101 -25.27 5.17 7.83
N GLU A 102 -24.38 5.52 8.75
CA GLU A 102 -24.49 5.11 10.15
C GLU A 102 -24.87 6.26 11.08
N VAL A 103 -24.55 7.50 10.71
CA VAL A 103 -24.84 8.70 11.51
C VAL A 103 -25.94 9.50 10.83
N ARG A 104 -27.10 9.60 11.50
CA ARG A 104 -28.25 10.38 10.99
C ARG A 104 -27.98 11.87 11.11
N ASP A 105 -28.51 12.63 10.16
CA ASP A 105 -28.49 14.10 10.16
C ASP A 105 -27.07 14.71 10.32
N LEU A 106 -26.06 14.01 9.79
CA LEU A 106 -24.65 14.43 9.86
C LEU A 106 -24.42 15.64 8.94
N THR A 107 -23.91 16.74 9.51
CA THR A 107 -23.40 17.89 8.75
C THR A 107 -21.90 17.75 8.56
N ILE A 108 -21.43 17.95 7.33
CA ILE A 108 -20.00 17.80 6.95
C ILE A 108 -19.46 19.08 6.34
N ASP A 109 -18.52 19.70 7.03
CA ASP A 109 -17.76 20.85 6.55
C ASP A 109 -16.33 20.45 6.19
N VAL A 110 -15.78 21.08 5.18
CA VAL A 110 -14.37 20.86 4.80
C VAL A 110 -13.63 22.20 4.76
N TYR A 111 -12.52 22.28 5.48
CA TYR A 111 -11.59 23.40 5.43
C TYR A 111 -10.34 22.97 4.66
N VAL A 112 -10.09 23.62 3.53
CA VAL A 112 -8.92 23.35 2.68
C VAL A 112 -7.85 24.38 2.96
N MET A 113 -6.71 23.93 3.48
CA MET A 113 -5.59 24.80 3.79
C MET A 113 -4.78 25.12 2.53
N CYS A 114 -4.85 26.36 2.08
CA CYS A 114 -4.20 26.90 0.88
C CYS A 114 -3.32 28.12 1.23
N PRO A 115 -2.28 27.97 2.07
CA PRO A 115 -1.42 29.09 2.42
C PRO A 115 -0.70 29.65 1.19
N SER A 116 -0.32 30.94 1.24
CA SER A 116 0.63 31.49 0.28
C SER A 116 1.99 30.74 0.36
N ASP A 117 2.75 30.74 -0.72
CA ASP A 117 4.06 30.10 -0.75
C ASP A 117 4.96 30.58 0.40
N ALA A 118 4.94 31.88 0.70
CA ALA A 118 5.75 32.48 1.77
C ALA A 118 5.32 31.94 3.16
N GLN A 119 4.03 31.89 3.44
CA GLN A 119 3.53 31.37 4.71
C GLN A 119 3.81 29.85 4.81
N TRP A 120 3.67 29.11 3.72
CA TRP A 120 3.89 27.67 3.70
C TRP A 120 5.38 27.32 3.94
N GLU A 121 6.29 28.05 3.27
CA GLU A 121 7.73 27.89 3.50
C GLU A 121 8.11 28.23 4.95
N ALA A 122 7.58 29.31 5.50
CA ALA A 122 7.78 29.67 6.90
C ALA A 122 7.29 28.57 7.86
N ASN A 123 6.15 27.96 7.57
CA ASN A 123 5.63 26.82 8.34
C ASN A 123 6.56 25.59 8.23
N ALA A 124 7.10 25.29 7.04
CA ALA A 124 8.04 24.18 6.85
C ALA A 124 9.35 24.41 7.62
N VAL A 125 9.89 25.61 7.55
CA VAL A 125 11.09 26.02 8.32
C VAL A 125 10.86 25.87 9.83
N SER A 126 9.73 26.36 10.34
CA SER A 126 9.40 26.28 11.78
C SER A 126 9.31 24.86 12.32
N ARG A 127 9.08 23.88 11.44
CA ARG A 127 9.05 22.45 11.76
C ARG A 127 10.38 21.74 11.56
N GLY A 128 11.44 22.43 11.14
CA GLY A 128 12.72 21.83 10.75
C GLY A 128 12.63 20.97 9.48
N ALA A 129 11.66 21.25 8.59
CA ALA A 129 11.38 20.48 7.39
C ALA A 129 11.56 21.32 6.10
N ALA A 130 12.41 22.34 6.14
CA ALA A 130 12.68 23.22 4.99
C ALA A 130 13.14 22.43 3.76
N ASP A 131 14.00 21.42 3.93
CA ASP A 131 14.52 20.57 2.86
C ASP A 131 13.44 19.71 2.17
N HIS A 132 12.27 19.58 2.81
CA HIS A 132 11.13 18.83 2.28
C HIS A 132 10.09 19.72 1.59
N PHE A 133 10.29 21.02 1.52
CA PHE A 133 9.28 21.97 1.02
C PHE A 133 8.85 21.67 -0.43
N GLN A 134 9.78 21.36 -1.33
CA GLN A 134 9.46 21.00 -2.71
C GLN A 134 8.62 19.72 -2.79
N ARG A 135 8.89 18.75 -1.93
CA ARG A 135 8.05 17.56 -1.83
C ARG A 135 6.64 17.89 -1.37
N PHE A 136 6.48 18.78 -0.40
CA PHE A 136 5.16 19.23 0.07
C PHE A 136 4.36 19.92 -1.05
N LYS A 137 5.03 20.69 -1.90
CA LYS A 137 4.39 21.29 -3.09
C LYS A 137 3.89 20.23 -4.07
N SER A 138 4.71 19.23 -4.40
CA SER A 138 4.30 18.13 -5.25
C SER A 138 3.13 17.31 -4.66
N GLU A 139 3.04 17.21 -3.33
CA GLU A 139 1.88 16.61 -2.67
C GLU A 139 0.61 17.45 -2.84
N ALA A 140 0.72 18.79 -2.88
CA ALA A 140 -0.42 19.66 -3.12
C ALA A 140 -0.94 19.60 -4.56
N ASP A 141 -0.07 19.34 -5.54
CA ASP A 141 -0.45 19.22 -6.95
C ASP A 141 -1.42 18.06 -7.21
N ILE A 142 -1.43 17.06 -6.32
CA ILE A 142 -2.39 15.95 -6.41
C ILE A 142 -3.70 16.19 -5.66
N LEU A 143 -3.87 17.35 -5.05
CA LEU A 143 -5.10 17.70 -4.34
C LEU A 143 -6.24 17.96 -5.33
N GLU A 144 -7.16 17.03 -5.43
CA GLU A 144 -8.47 17.25 -6.05
C GLU A 144 -9.31 18.13 -5.12
N PHE A 145 -9.55 19.37 -5.52
CA PHE A 145 -10.29 20.31 -4.67
C PHE A 145 -11.70 19.77 -4.36
N PRO A 146 -12.16 19.78 -3.09
CA PRO A 146 -13.47 19.25 -2.70
C PRO A 146 -14.62 19.92 -3.46
N ASN A 147 -15.71 19.16 -3.69
CA ASN A 147 -16.93 19.66 -4.31
C ASN A 147 -18.16 19.17 -3.52
N SER A 148 -19.23 19.94 -3.51
CA SER A 148 -20.49 19.60 -2.82
C SER A 148 -21.09 18.27 -3.28
N SER A 149 -20.84 17.86 -4.53
CA SER A 149 -21.26 16.54 -5.05
C SER A 149 -20.65 15.35 -4.30
N GLU A 150 -19.59 15.56 -3.51
CA GLU A 150 -19.01 14.52 -2.65
C GLU A 150 -19.82 14.25 -1.38
N GLY A 151 -20.94 14.94 -1.19
CA GLY A 151 -21.77 14.88 0.02
C GLY A 151 -21.28 15.82 1.12
N ILE A 152 -20.60 16.91 0.75
CA ILE A 152 -20.08 17.96 1.64
C ILE A 152 -21.10 19.11 1.68
N ASP A 153 -21.44 19.57 2.90
CA ASP A 153 -22.43 20.62 3.10
C ASP A 153 -21.83 22.03 2.95
N ALA A 154 -20.58 22.24 3.42
CA ALA A 154 -19.88 23.50 3.22
C ALA A 154 -18.38 23.30 2.98
N ILE A 155 -17.82 24.08 2.06
CA ILE A 155 -16.39 24.04 1.73
C ILE A 155 -15.78 25.42 2.00
N TYR A 156 -14.74 25.45 2.79
CA TYR A 156 -14.02 26.67 3.13
C TYR A 156 -12.58 26.59 2.63
N GLU A 157 -12.15 27.61 1.95
CA GLU A 157 -10.74 27.84 1.61
C GLU A 157 -10.10 28.69 2.71
N VAL A 158 -8.95 28.23 3.23
CA VAL A 158 -8.21 28.92 4.28
C VAL A 158 -6.86 29.37 3.73
N MET A 159 -6.69 30.67 3.57
CA MET A 159 -5.48 31.30 3.04
C MET A 159 -4.93 32.27 4.09
N ASP A 160 -3.74 32.01 4.62
CA ASP A 160 -3.02 32.87 5.56
C ASP A 160 -3.88 33.40 6.75
N GLY A 161 -4.79 32.53 7.22
CA GLY A 161 -5.71 32.83 8.31
C GLY A 161 -7.07 33.39 7.90
N GLU A 162 -7.24 33.85 6.66
CA GLU A 162 -8.55 34.19 6.10
C GLU A 162 -9.34 32.96 5.71
N ILE A 163 -10.65 32.97 6.01
CA ILE A 163 -11.57 31.87 5.70
C ILE A 163 -12.61 32.38 4.71
N LYS A 164 -12.70 31.75 3.56
CA LYS A 164 -13.69 32.06 2.53
C LYS A 164 -14.58 30.85 2.29
N LEU A 165 -15.90 31.05 2.38
CA LEU A 165 -16.86 30.04 1.92
C LEU A 165 -16.75 29.95 0.38
N ARG A 166 -16.54 28.74 -0.11
CA ARG A 166 -16.45 28.46 -1.54
C ARG A 166 -17.77 27.87 -2.02
N ILE A 167 -18.34 28.50 -3.04
CA ILE A 167 -19.59 28.07 -3.67
C ILE A 167 -19.27 27.72 -5.11
N ASP A 168 -18.93 26.46 -5.35
CA ASP A 168 -18.74 25.92 -6.71
C ASP A 168 -20.01 25.16 -7.14
N PRO A 169 -20.32 25.16 -8.44
CA PRO A 169 -21.43 24.38 -8.95
C PRO A 169 -21.18 22.88 -8.66
N PRO A 170 -22.23 22.11 -8.34
CA PRO A 170 -22.11 20.67 -8.19
C PRO A 170 -21.54 20.03 -9.44
N ARG A 171 -20.67 19.05 -9.25
CA ARG A 171 -20.02 18.26 -10.32
C ARG A 171 -20.29 16.77 -10.11
N PRO A 172 -21.49 16.28 -10.43
CA PRO A 172 -21.87 14.88 -10.21
C PRO A 172 -20.91 13.89 -10.87
N GLU A 173 -20.32 14.27 -11.99
CA GLU A 173 -19.34 13.46 -12.72
C GLU A 173 -18.09 13.14 -11.87
N ILE A 174 -17.67 14.04 -10.99
CA ILE A 174 -16.56 13.81 -10.06
C ILE A 174 -16.94 12.71 -9.07
N TYR A 175 -18.14 12.78 -8.50
CA TYR A 175 -18.64 11.78 -7.57
C TYR A 175 -18.73 10.40 -8.22
N GLU A 176 -19.37 10.31 -9.40
CA GLU A 176 -19.53 9.05 -10.12
C GLU A 176 -18.18 8.44 -10.56
N SER A 177 -17.26 9.28 -11.04
CA SER A 177 -15.90 8.85 -11.39
C SER A 177 -15.12 8.34 -10.18
N ALA A 178 -15.19 9.07 -9.08
CA ALA A 178 -14.52 8.69 -7.84
C ALA A 178 -15.09 7.39 -7.24
N LYS A 179 -16.41 7.20 -7.27
CA LYS A 179 -17.08 5.94 -6.85
C LYS A 179 -16.66 4.75 -7.69
N ARG A 180 -16.58 4.94 -9.01
CA ARG A 180 -16.12 3.90 -9.93
C ARG A 180 -14.67 3.50 -9.62
N ALA A 181 -13.78 4.48 -9.50
CA ALA A 181 -12.38 4.25 -9.16
C ALA A 181 -12.21 3.56 -7.79
N LEU A 182 -13.04 3.89 -6.81
CA LEU A 182 -13.05 3.23 -5.50
C LEU A 182 -13.52 1.78 -5.60
N ALA A 183 -14.57 1.50 -6.38
CA ALA A 183 -15.07 0.15 -6.59
C ALA A 183 -14.04 -0.74 -7.30
N GLU A 184 -13.39 -0.21 -8.34
CA GLU A 184 -12.31 -0.91 -9.07
C GLU A 184 -11.12 -1.21 -8.14
N GLU A 185 -10.70 -0.23 -7.34
CA GLU A 185 -9.62 -0.42 -6.37
C GLU A 185 -9.98 -1.47 -5.31
N THR A 186 -11.20 -1.44 -4.80
CA THR A 186 -11.70 -2.42 -3.81
C THR A 186 -11.71 -3.82 -4.40
N ALA A 187 -12.25 -4.00 -5.61
CA ALA A 187 -12.28 -5.28 -6.31
C ALA A 187 -10.87 -5.83 -6.56
N ARG A 188 -9.93 -4.96 -6.96
CA ARG A 188 -8.53 -5.34 -7.14
C ARG A 188 -7.88 -5.80 -5.84
N LEU A 189 -8.05 -5.05 -4.75
CA LEU A 189 -7.48 -5.42 -3.44
C LEU A 189 -8.06 -6.74 -2.93
N GLN A 190 -9.36 -6.97 -3.08
CA GLN A 190 -9.98 -8.25 -2.72
C GLN A 190 -9.40 -9.41 -3.52
N SER A 191 -9.24 -9.25 -4.84
CA SER A 191 -8.63 -10.26 -5.70
C SER A 191 -7.17 -10.56 -5.32
N GLU A 192 -6.39 -9.52 -4.99
CA GLU A 192 -5.01 -9.66 -4.53
C GLU A 192 -4.94 -10.39 -3.18
N ASP A 193 -5.85 -10.10 -2.25
CA ASP A 193 -5.90 -10.76 -0.94
C ASP A 193 -6.35 -12.22 -1.06
N GLU A 194 -7.34 -12.53 -1.90
CA GLU A 194 -7.74 -13.90 -2.20
C GLU A 194 -6.61 -14.71 -2.82
N THR A 195 -5.87 -14.10 -3.76
CA THR A 195 -4.72 -14.74 -4.40
C THR A 195 -3.60 -15.00 -3.39
N ARG A 196 -3.32 -14.04 -2.52
CA ARG A 196 -2.34 -14.18 -1.45
C ARG A 196 -2.73 -15.28 -0.46
N GLU A 197 -3.98 -15.33 -0.07
CA GLU A 197 -4.48 -16.36 0.87
C GLU A 197 -4.45 -17.76 0.25
N LYS A 198 -4.88 -17.93 -1.01
CA LYS A 198 -4.75 -19.20 -1.74
C LYS A 198 -3.30 -19.66 -1.80
N ARG A 199 -2.37 -18.74 -2.13
CA ARG A 199 -0.94 -19.03 -2.14
C ARG A 199 -0.41 -19.43 -0.77
N ARG A 200 -0.82 -18.74 0.29
CA ARG A 200 -0.45 -19.07 1.68
C ARG A 200 -0.91 -20.48 2.05
N LEU A 201 -2.18 -20.80 1.80
CA LEU A 201 -2.74 -22.13 2.08
C LEU A 201 -2.03 -23.23 1.29
N LEU A 202 -1.68 -22.96 0.03
CA LEU A 202 -0.94 -23.90 -0.80
C LEU A 202 0.46 -24.15 -0.22
N VAL A 203 1.20 -23.10 0.12
CA VAL A 203 2.53 -23.20 0.75
C VAL A 203 2.47 -23.95 2.07
N ASP A 204 1.48 -23.65 2.91
CA ASP A 204 1.30 -24.36 4.19
C ASP A 204 1.03 -25.85 3.95
N SER A 205 0.24 -26.19 2.93
CA SER A 205 -0.01 -27.58 2.56
C SER A 205 1.23 -28.35 2.06
N MET A 206 2.21 -27.62 1.50
CA MET A 206 3.46 -28.23 0.98
C MET A 206 4.45 -28.58 2.07
N ARG A 207 4.25 -28.10 3.31
CA ARG A 207 5.16 -28.40 4.44
C ARG A 207 5.20 -29.90 4.78
N GLU A 208 4.07 -30.58 4.63
CA GLU A 208 3.86 -31.95 5.10
C GLU A 208 3.86 -32.97 3.96
N ARG A 209 3.98 -32.53 2.70
CA ARG A 209 3.92 -33.42 1.53
C ARG A 209 5.09 -33.22 0.59
N PRO A 210 5.47 -34.25 -0.22
CA PRO A 210 6.51 -34.12 -1.23
C PRO A 210 6.12 -33.11 -2.31
N PHE A 211 7.14 -32.42 -2.84
CA PHE A 211 7.06 -31.60 -4.03
C PHE A 211 8.41 -31.59 -4.75
N TRP A 212 8.44 -31.07 -5.98
CA TRP A 212 9.65 -31.07 -6.79
C TRP A 212 10.68 -30.05 -6.32
N HIS A 213 11.90 -30.53 -6.14
CA HIS A 213 13.07 -29.72 -5.84
C HIS A 213 13.98 -29.67 -7.07
N TYR A 214 14.42 -28.50 -7.46
CA TYR A 214 15.24 -28.27 -8.66
C TYR A 214 16.51 -27.53 -8.31
N CYS A 215 17.66 -28.11 -8.62
CA CYS A 215 18.94 -27.39 -8.53
C CYS A 215 19.12 -26.53 -9.79
N GLU A 216 19.12 -25.22 -9.65
CA GLU A 216 19.28 -24.29 -10.76
C GLU A 216 20.66 -24.38 -11.44
N VAL A 217 21.67 -24.90 -10.74
CA VAL A 217 23.04 -25.01 -11.24
C VAL A 217 23.27 -26.31 -12.02
N CYS A 218 23.06 -27.45 -11.38
CA CYS A 218 23.37 -28.76 -12.01
C CYS A 218 22.15 -29.48 -12.62
N GLY A 219 20.95 -28.94 -12.41
CA GLY A 219 19.71 -29.54 -12.95
C GLY A 219 19.21 -30.77 -12.19
N LYS A 220 19.80 -31.12 -11.00
CA LYS A 220 19.30 -32.20 -10.16
C LYS A 220 17.84 -31.94 -9.80
N LYS A 221 16.99 -32.99 -9.92
CA LYS A 221 15.57 -32.97 -9.56
C LYS A 221 15.31 -34.04 -8.51
N GLU A 222 14.49 -33.72 -7.51
CA GLU A 222 14.02 -34.70 -6.51
C GLU A 222 12.59 -34.38 -6.08
N PHE A 223 11.75 -35.40 -5.94
CA PHE A 223 10.39 -35.27 -5.42
C PHE A 223 10.36 -35.79 -3.99
N ILE A 224 10.56 -34.90 -3.04
CA ILE A 224 10.73 -35.18 -1.62
C ILE A 224 10.05 -34.14 -0.75
N THR A 225 9.91 -34.41 0.54
CA THR A 225 9.40 -33.40 1.48
C THR A 225 10.45 -32.33 1.75
N ALA A 226 10.00 -31.16 2.24
CA ALA A 226 10.89 -30.09 2.66
C ALA A 226 11.92 -30.56 3.73
N ARG A 227 11.47 -31.44 4.63
CA ARG A 227 12.33 -32.01 5.68
C ARG A 227 13.41 -32.90 5.10
N ASP A 228 13.05 -33.83 4.22
CA ASP A 228 13.99 -34.73 3.57
C ASP A 228 14.99 -33.96 2.70
N ALA A 229 14.54 -32.88 2.06
CA ALA A 229 15.42 -32.00 1.30
C ALA A 229 16.46 -31.32 2.19
N CYS A 230 16.04 -30.77 3.33
CA CYS A 230 16.93 -30.18 4.31
C CYS A 230 17.96 -31.21 4.84
N ASP A 231 17.50 -32.39 5.21
CA ASP A 231 18.35 -33.47 5.72
C ASP A 231 19.32 -33.99 4.67
N SER A 232 18.97 -33.92 3.39
CA SER A 232 19.81 -34.26 2.22
C SER A 232 20.79 -33.15 1.83
N GLY A 233 20.81 -32.02 2.54
CA GLY A 233 21.72 -30.91 2.32
C GLY A 233 21.30 -29.94 1.21
N TRP A 234 20.04 -29.98 0.77
CA TRP A 234 19.52 -28.92 -0.08
C TRP A 234 19.56 -27.59 0.67
N ASP A 235 19.91 -26.51 -0.06
CA ASP A 235 19.92 -25.14 0.48
C ASP A 235 18.48 -24.65 0.65
N TYR A 236 17.92 -24.95 1.83
CA TYR A 236 16.54 -24.66 2.18
C TYR A 236 16.50 -23.41 3.07
N PRO A 237 15.75 -22.37 2.69
CA PRO A 237 15.58 -21.24 3.57
C PRO A 237 14.90 -21.68 4.87
N PRO A 238 15.34 -21.20 6.04
CA PRO A 238 14.84 -21.64 7.35
C PRO A 238 13.34 -21.40 7.57
N HIS A 239 12.72 -20.54 6.72
CA HIS A 239 11.29 -20.24 6.75
C HIS A 239 10.71 -20.25 5.34
N MET A 240 10.06 -21.33 4.97
CA MET A 240 9.29 -21.42 3.73
C MET A 240 8.29 -20.27 3.63
N GLY A 241 8.35 -19.53 2.54
CA GLY A 241 7.33 -18.52 2.22
C GLY A 241 7.58 -17.11 2.71
N ASN A 242 8.51 -16.87 3.63
CA ASN A 242 8.74 -15.51 4.15
C ASN A 242 9.25 -14.50 3.10
N PHE A 243 9.89 -14.99 2.03
CA PHE A 243 10.40 -14.16 0.94
C PHE A 243 9.75 -14.47 -0.42
N GLY A 244 8.64 -15.23 -0.44
CA GLY A 244 8.04 -15.70 -1.69
C GLY A 244 8.86 -16.80 -2.38
N LEU A 245 9.90 -17.31 -1.76
CA LEU A 245 10.74 -18.42 -2.21
C LEU A 245 10.26 -19.71 -1.55
N LEU A 246 9.90 -20.70 -2.34
CA LEU A 246 9.31 -21.94 -1.87
C LEU A 246 10.24 -23.12 -1.88
N GLY A 247 11.25 -23.10 -2.72
CA GLY A 247 12.16 -24.21 -2.85
C GLY A 247 13.61 -23.81 -2.66
N PRO A 248 14.47 -24.76 -2.30
CA PRO A 248 15.90 -24.57 -2.37
C PRO A 248 16.29 -24.30 -3.83
N ARG A 249 17.24 -23.43 -4.02
CA ARG A 249 17.77 -23.12 -5.35
C ARG A 249 18.92 -24.01 -5.74
N THR A 250 19.53 -24.71 -4.76
CA THR A 250 20.69 -25.58 -4.98
C THR A 250 20.59 -26.87 -4.18
N CYS A 251 21.10 -27.96 -4.74
CA CYS A 251 21.42 -29.16 -3.99
C CYS A 251 22.71 -28.92 -3.15
N GLY A 252 22.94 -29.75 -2.12
CA GLY A 252 24.08 -29.60 -1.20
C GLY A 252 25.49 -29.62 -1.84
N LYS A 253 25.61 -29.79 -3.17
CA LYS A 253 26.87 -29.76 -3.90
C LYS A 253 27.10 -28.48 -4.73
N CYS A 254 26.09 -27.63 -4.87
CA CYS A 254 26.15 -26.41 -5.69
C CYS A 254 26.03 -25.16 -4.80
N GLN A 255 26.51 -24.04 -5.31
CA GLN A 255 26.51 -22.78 -4.56
C GLN A 255 25.40 -21.87 -5.03
N LEU A 256 24.74 -21.18 -4.08
CA LEU A 256 23.65 -20.26 -4.33
C LEU A 256 24.04 -19.11 -5.28
N LYS A 257 25.28 -18.62 -5.21
CA LYS A 257 25.80 -17.56 -6.07
C LYS A 257 25.80 -17.90 -7.57
N ASP A 258 25.77 -19.18 -7.92
CA ASP A 258 25.80 -19.67 -9.29
C ASP A 258 24.39 -19.89 -9.86
N THR A 259 23.34 -19.55 -9.11
CA THR A 259 21.94 -19.69 -9.52
C THR A 259 21.47 -18.51 -10.37
N LEU A 260 20.45 -18.76 -11.19
CA LEU A 260 19.72 -17.71 -11.89
C LEU A 260 19.06 -16.74 -10.90
N PHE A 261 18.52 -17.27 -9.82
CA PHE A 261 17.95 -16.45 -8.74
C PHE A 261 18.95 -15.41 -8.22
N TRP A 262 20.18 -15.83 -7.92
CA TRP A 262 21.22 -14.92 -7.45
C TRP A 262 21.61 -13.88 -8.50
N LYS A 263 21.78 -14.31 -9.75
CA LYS A 263 22.10 -13.45 -10.89
C LYS A 263 21.08 -12.30 -11.03
N ILE A 264 19.80 -12.58 -10.83
CA ILE A 264 18.72 -11.60 -10.96
C ILE A 264 18.63 -10.64 -9.76
N HIS A 265 18.84 -11.15 -8.53
CA HIS A 265 18.63 -10.37 -7.32
C HIS A 265 19.86 -9.63 -6.82
N THR A 266 21.06 -10.06 -7.20
CA THR A 266 22.30 -9.47 -6.71
C THR A 266 23.21 -8.91 -7.81
N GLY A 267 22.95 -9.19 -9.08
CA GLY A 267 23.68 -8.63 -10.22
C GLY A 267 23.48 -7.12 -10.27
N GLY A 268 24.37 -6.41 -9.58
CA GLY A 268 24.35 -4.96 -9.41
C GLY A 268 24.10 -4.20 -10.70
N THR A 269 23.38 -3.09 -10.61
CA THR A 269 23.12 -2.02 -11.57
C THR A 269 22.01 -2.20 -12.60
N LEU A 270 21.44 -3.37 -12.88
CA LEU A 270 20.26 -3.48 -13.76
C LEU A 270 19.24 -4.47 -13.17
N PRO A 271 18.12 -4.00 -12.63
CA PRO A 271 17.14 -4.84 -11.94
C PRO A 271 16.14 -5.56 -12.86
N ILE A 272 16.30 -5.55 -14.17
CA ILE A 272 15.33 -6.14 -15.09
C ILE A 272 16.08 -6.99 -16.11
N VAL A 273 16.11 -8.28 -15.83
CA VAL A 273 16.43 -9.26 -16.88
C VAL A 273 15.18 -9.39 -17.74
N CYS A 274 15.23 -8.90 -18.97
CA CYS A 274 14.20 -9.19 -19.96
C CYS A 274 14.27 -10.68 -20.32
N GLU A 275 13.14 -11.33 -20.61
CA GLU A 275 13.13 -12.73 -21.05
C GLU A 275 14.05 -12.97 -22.25
N GLY A 276 14.27 -11.94 -23.09
CA GLY A 276 15.19 -11.97 -24.22
C GLY A 276 16.68 -12.04 -23.87
N ASP A 277 17.06 -11.74 -22.64
CA ASP A 277 18.45 -11.77 -22.16
C ASP A 277 18.81 -13.15 -21.59
N LEU A 278 17.84 -14.05 -21.44
CA LEU A 278 17.99 -15.37 -20.85
C LEU A 278 18.30 -16.41 -21.93
N THR A 279 19.23 -17.30 -21.62
CA THR A 279 19.41 -18.51 -22.41
C THR A 279 18.15 -19.39 -22.36
N PRO A 280 17.92 -20.28 -23.33
CA PRO A 280 16.76 -21.17 -23.31
C PRO A 280 16.60 -21.97 -21.98
N LYS A 281 17.74 -22.39 -21.40
CA LYS A 281 17.75 -23.10 -20.10
C LYS A 281 17.36 -22.16 -18.95
N GLU A 282 17.90 -20.97 -18.93
CA GLU A 282 17.55 -19.95 -17.91
C GLU A 282 16.10 -19.52 -18.02
N LEU A 283 15.55 -19.44 -19.25
CA LEU A 283 14.16 -19.09 -19.47
C LEU A 283 13.19 -20.14 -18.88
N VAL A 284 13.49 -21.44 -19.02
CA VAL A 284 12.72 -22.51 -18.39
C VAL A 284 12.76 -22.37 -16.86
N THR A 285 13.95 -22.21 -16.30
CA THR A 285 14.13 -21.99 -14.85
C THR A 285 13.37 -20.75 -14.37
N TRP A 286 13.43 -19.65 -15.13
CA TRP A 286 12.74 -18.41 -14.83
C TRP A 286 11.20 -18.55 -14.79
N ARG A 287 10.64 -19.24 -15.79
CA ARG A 287 9.20 -19.52 -15.86
C ARG A 287 8.75 -20.40 -14.70
N ARG A 288 9.53 -21.40 -14.34
CA ARG A 288 9.26 -22.22 -13.15
C ARG A 288 9.25 -21.37 -11.89
N ILE A 289 10.26 -20.54 -11.65
CA ILE A 289 10.34 -19.65 -10.48
C ILE A 289 9.15 -18.71 -10.41
N LYS A 290 8.73 -18.14 -11.55
CA LYS A 290 7.55 -17.27 -11.60
C LYS A 290 6.24 -18.02 -11.31
N GLY A 291 6.18 -19.29 -11.64
CA GLY A 291 5.01 -20.15 -11.40
C GLY A 291 4.97 -20.80 -10.01
N GLU A 292 5.95 -20.56 -9.14
CA GLU A 292 5.94 -21.11 -7.78
C GLU A 292 4.84 -20.48 -6.92
N PRO A 293 4.14 -21.28 -6.10
CA PRO A 293 4.36 -22.69 -5.71
C PRO A 293 3.82 -23.74 -6.68
N GLU A 294 2.89 -23.40 -7.53
CA GLU A 294 2.16 -24.35 -8.37
C GLU A 294 3.10 -25.18 -9.26
N SER A 295 4.11 -24.55 -9.84
CA SER A 295 5.11 -25.18 -10.69
C SER A 295 6.01 -26.21 -9.99
N LEU A 296 5.98 -26.27 -8.67
CA LEU A 296 6.68 -27.29 -7.88
C LEU A 296 5.85 -28.54 -7.61
N LEU A 297 4.57 -28.53 -7.98
CA LEU A 297 3.66 -29.68 -7.79
C LEU A 297 3.59 -30.56 -9.02
N GLU A 298 3.96 -30.04 -10.18
CA GLU A 298 3.99 -30.73 -11.47
C GLU A 298 5.44 -30.97 -11.90
N GLU A 299 5.70 -32.12 -12.53
CA GLU A 299 7.01 -32.36 -13.11
C GLU A 299 7.24 -31.44 -14.31
N GLU A 300 8.38 -30.75 -14.31
CA GLU A 300 8.79 -29.89 -15.42
C GLU A 300 8.96 -30.76 -16.69
N THR A 301 8.04 -30.62 -17.64
CA THR A 301 8.15 -31.28 -18.93
C THR A 301 9.31 -30.65 -19.70
N GLU A 302 10.28 -31.47 -20.11
CA GLU A 302 11.39 -31.00 -20.96
C GLU A 302 10.82 -30.27 -22.18
N ALA A 303 11.33 -29.06 -22.47
CA ALA A 303 11.00 -28.39 -23.72
C ALA A 303 11.29 -29.31 -24.90
N PRO A 304 10.40 -29.40 -25.89
CA PRO A 304 10.63 -30.27 -27.05
C PRO A 304 11.99 -29.93 -27.65
N ARG A 305 12.85 -30.94 -27.76
CA ARG A 305 14.13 -30.78 -28.46
C ARG A 305 13.81 -30.26 -29.85
N MET A 306 14.21 -29.04 -30.12
CA MET A 306 14.20 -28.55 -31.50
C MET A 306 15.09 -29.47 -32.28
N SER A 307 14.49 -30.39 -33.02
CA SER A 307 15.16 -31.24 -34.00
C SER A 307 15.68 -30.33 -35.13
N GLY A 308 16.89 -29.83 -34.93
CA GLY A 308 17.65 -29.21 -35.98
C GLY A 308 18.36 -30.27 -36.80
N GLU A 309 17.59 -31.00 -37.61
CA GLU A 309 18.16 -31.60 -38.80
C GLU A 309 18.35 -30.53 -39.82
N ASN A 310 19.59 -30.16 -40.07
CA ASN A 310 19.99 -29.70 -41.37
C ASN A 310 21.14 -30.57 -41.84
N THR A 311 20.75 -31.60 -42.54
CA THR A 311 21.59 -32.29 -43.51
C THR A 311 21.76 -31.42 -44.73
N VAL A 312 22.98 -31.41 -45.23
CA VAL A 312 23.60 -31.02 -46.50
C VAL A 312 24.33 -29.72 -46.50
#